data_ed0cc911a6bcfab044f63a39dbb6ec58
#
_entry.id   ed0cc911a6bcfab044f63a39dbb6ec58
#
_cell.length_a   1.000
_cell.length_b   1.000
_cell.length_c   1.000
_cell.angle_alpha   90.00
_cell.angle_beta   90.00
_cell.angle_gamma   90.00
#
_symmetry.space_group_name_H-M   'P 1'
#
loop_
_entity.id
_entity.type
_entity.pdbx_description
1 polymer ?
#
loop_
_entity_poly.entity_id
_entity_poly.type
_entity_poly.pdbx_seq_one_letter_code
_entity_poly.pdbx_strand_id
1 'polypeptide(L)'
;MCFLFVVFFSSNVSAQEMWGVANSNYAGQMGIGLNPASIVGAPYKWELHILSFDASVMNNYMYLKRNSRLIRKSFTGETVSEDKTPDRYTKTDKWAYSSMFLKYPAFIWNSKKFSLAFNTSTRVGLSANKVPYHLAKFIKEGFDYDPQQQLFYSGGGTSLVLINWQEFAFTGGMVLRNESDWYVSAAATLKYNYGFNSFFVNINDMVYNSTADSLLIVQNLDMNYGHASANDGETSPGSILKKRGKGWGLNYGMEFVRNRNDNFYNPCSKTTDKPYDYKIGVSIIDERCHFSFKHGS
;
A
#
# COMPACT_ATOMS: atom_id res chain seq x y z
N MET A 1 11.50 39.31 -8.50
CA MET A 1 11.14 38.20 -9.45
C MET A 1 12.06 37.02 -9.14
N CYS A 2 11.67 36.19 -8.14
CA CYS A 2 12.43 35.00 -7.77
C CYS A 2 11.74 33.78 -8.37
N PHE A 3 12.36 33.17 -9.36
CA PHE A 3 11.95 31.87 -9.92
C PHE A 3 12.33 30.78 -8.92
N LEU A 4 11.35 30.21 -8.28
CA LEU A 4 11.50 29.02 -7.46
C LEU A 4 11.60 27.80 -8.41
N PHE A 5 12.82 27.27 -8.60
CA PHE A 5 13.05 26.03 -9.34
C PHE A 5 12.60 24.88 -8.44
N VAL A 6 11.40 24.37 -8.69
CA VAL A 6 10.94 23.10 -8.10
C VAL A 6 11.59 21.97 -8.89
N VAL A 7 12.63 21.39 -8.34
CA VAL A 7 13.25 20.17 -8.88
C VAL A 7 12.32 19.01 -8.56
N PHE A 8 11.59 18.54 -9.56
CA PHE A 8 10.86 17.28 -9.49
C PHE A 8 11.86 16.13 -9.47
N PHE A 9 12.17 15.62 -8.30
CA PHE A 9 12.71 14.28 -8.19
C PHE A 9 11.59 13.29 -8.52
N SER A 10 11.61 12.73 -9.71
CA SER A 10 10.77 11.60 -10.09
C SER A 10 11.30 10.33 -9.42
N SER A 11 11.08 10.19 -8.13
CA SER A 11 11.09 8.88 -7.51
C SER A 11 9.76 8.22 -7.89
N ASN A 12 9.83 7.01 -8.48
CA ASN A 12 8.64 6.19 -8.71
C ASN A 12 8.07 5.76 -7.37
N VAL A 13 7.29 6.63 -6.74
CA VAL A 13 6.52 6.31 -5.54
C VAL A 13 5.21 5.74 -6.01
N SER A 14 5.13 4.41 -6.08
CA SER A 14 3.90 3.69 -6.35
C SER A 14 3.23 3.28 -5.04
N ALA A 15 2.84 4.26 -4.24
CA ALA A 15 2.04 4.05 -3.04
C ALA A 15 0.69 4.73 -3.23
N GLN A 16 -0.20 4.12 -4.03
CA GLN A 16 -1.53 4.65 -4.24
C GLN A 16 -2.55 3.62 -3.76
N GLU A 17 -3.13 3.92 -2.63
CA GLU A 17 -4.26 3.20 -2.08
C GLU A 17 -5.56 3.80 -2.63
N MET A 18 -6.55 2.95 -2.94
CA MET A 18 -7.89 3.37 -3.35
C MET A 18 -7.92 4.36 -4.54
N TRP A 19 -7.18 4.04 -5.60
CA TRP A 19 -7.13 4.83 -6.84
C TRP A 19 -8.52 5.24 -7.32
N GLY A 20 -8.66 6.51 -7.69
CA GLY A 20 -9.92 7.07 -8.17
C GLY A 20 -10.87 7.54 -7.07
N VAL A 21 -10.96 6.86 -5.93
CA VAL A 21 -11.78 7.29 -4.80
C VAL A 21 -11.05 8.30 -3.93
N ALA A 22 -9.81 8.02 -3.57
CA ALA A 22 -9.00 8.85 -2.67
C ALA A 22 -8.73 10.27 -3.21
N ASN A 23 -8.70 10.42 -4.54
CA ASN A 23 -8.53 11.71 -5.23
C ASN A 23 -9.84 12.45 -5.52
N SER A 24 -11.00 11.86 -5.18
CA SER A 24 -12.28 12.51 -5.45
C SER A 24 -12.60 13.61 -4.45
N ASN A 25 -13.47 14.55 -4.84
CA ASN A 25 -13.99 15.57 -3.91
C ASN A 25 -14.85 14.97 -2.79
N TYR A 26 -15.25 13.72 -2.92
CA TYR A 26 -16.06 12.97 -1.97
C TYR A 26 -15.28 11.80 -1.37
N ALA A 27 -13.96 11.91 -1.36
CA ALA A 27 -13.07 10.86 -0.87
C ALA A 27 -13.32 10.47 0.60
N GLY A 28 -13.79 11.43 1.41
CA GLY A 28 -14.07 11.18 2.81
C GLY A 28 -12.89 10.56 3.55
N GLN A 29 -13.15 9.45 4.23
CA GLN A 29 -12.14 8.66 4.91
C GLN A 29 -10.99 8.18 4.01
N MET A 30 -11.25 8.00 2.70
CA MET A 30 -10.22 7.52 1.78
C MET A 30 -9.19 8.60 1.43
N GLY A 31 -9.60 9.86 1.47
CA GLY A 31 -8.72 11.00 1.18
C GLY A 31 -7.65 11.26 2.25
N ILE A 32 -7.88 10.83 3.50
CA ILE A 32 -6.96 11.04 4.63
C ILE A 32 -5.57 10.45 4.34
N GLY A 33 -5.54 9.29 3.67
CA GLY A 33 -4.30 8.62 3.32
C GLY A 33 -3.41 9.41 2.34
N LEU A 34 -4.00 10.26 1.51
CA LEU A 34 -3.28 11.13 0.58
C LEU A 34 -3.00 12.50 1.18
N ASN A 35 -3.98 13.10 1.84
CA ASN A 35 -3.85 14.39 2.48
C ASN A 35 -4.78 14.47 3.69
N PRO A 36 -4.25 14.54 4.92
CA PRO A 36 -5.08 14.71 6.12
C PRO A 36 -6.05 15.90 6.05
N ALA A 37 -5.68 17.00 5.38
CA ALA A 37 -6.52 18.18 5.27
C ALA A 37 -7.78 17.97 4.42
N SER A 38 -7.87 16.87 3.65
CA SER A 38 -9.03 16.56 2.81
C SER A 38 -10.36 16.46 3.59
N ILE A 39 -10.31 16.13 4.87
CA ILE A 39 -11.51 16.07 5.71
C ILE A 39 -12.10 17.44 6.04
N VAL A 40 -11.25 18.49 6.09
CA VAL A 40 -11.66 19.82 6.58
C VAL A 40 -12.60 20.54 5.60
N GLY A 41 -12.55 20.19 4.34
CA GLY A 41 -13.43 20.75 3.32
C GLY A 41 -14.60 19.86 2.91
N ALA A 42 -14.88 18.79 3.63
CA ALA A 42 -15.89 17.82 3.24
C ALA A 42 -17.32 18.41 3.32
N PRO A 43 -18.21 18.09 2.37
CA PRO A 43 -19.55 18.66 2.28
C PRO A 43 -20.58 18.07 3.26
N TYR A 44 -20.15 17.23 4.17
CA TYR A 44 -21.00 16.54 5.15
C TYR A 44 -20.53 16.81 6.57
N LYS A 45 -21.48 16.78 7.52
CA LYS A 45 -21.19 16.98 8.94
C LYS A 45 -20.55 15.78 9.61
N TRP A 46 -20.94 14.59 9.18
CA TRP A 46 -20.38 13.34 9.67
C TRP A 46 -20.41 12.27 8.58
N GLU A 47 -19.49 11.35 8.67
CA GLU A 47 -19.39 10.17 7.84
C GLU A 47 -19.06 8.98 8.71
N LEU A 48 -19.80 7.89 8.53
CA LEU A 48 -19.47 6.60 9.09
C LEU A 48 -19.05 5.68 7.96
N HIS A 49 -17.84 5.20 8.02
CA HIS A 49 -17.32 4.21 7.10
C HIS A 49 -17.30 2.84 7.78
N ILE A 50 -17.92 1.83 7.17
CA ILE A 50 -18.07 0.51 7.77
C ILE A 50 -16.88 -0.38 7.36
N LEU A 51 -16.68 -0.56 6.04
CA LEU A 51 -15.69 -1.47 5.51
C LEU A 51 -15.26 -1.06 4.10
N SER A 52 -13.95 -1.12 3.83
CA SER A 52 -13.42 -1.13 2.47
C SER A 52 -12.22 -2.05 2.36
N PHE A 53 -12.04 -2.59 1.19
CA PHE A 53 -10.94 -3.48 0.84
C PHE A 53 -10.27 -2.97 -0.43
N ASP A 54 -8.94 -2.97 -0.41
CA ASP A 54 -8.10 -2.72 -1.56
C ASP A 54 -7.04 -3.80 -1.64
N ALA A 55 -6.74 -4.26 -2.83
CA ALA A 55 -5.65 -5.18 -3.09
C ALA A 55 -4.95 -4.80 -4.38
N SER A 56 -3.66 -4.68 -4.32
CA SER A 56 -2.83 -4.37 -5.47
C SER A 56 -1.71 -5.38 -5.64
N VAL A 57 -1.41 -5.70 -6.89
CA VAL A 57 -0.27 -6.52 -7.28
C VAL A 57 0.45 -5.84 -8.42
N MET A 58 1.73 -5.60 -8.25
CA MET A 58 2.60 -5.05 -9.27
C MET A 58 3.80 -5.98 -9.47
N ASN A 59 4.22 -6.16 -10.71
CA ASN A 59 5.39 -6.96 -11.03
C ASN A 59 5.95 -6.61 -12.41
N ASN A 60 7.19 -7.02 -12.68
CA ASN A 60 7.80 -6.89 -14.00
C ASN A 60 7.95 -8.24 -14.73
N TYR A 61 7.34 -9.30 -14.20
CA TYR A 61 7.49 -10.66 -14.73
C TYR A 61 6.30 -11.11 -15.56
N MET A 62 5.10 -11.06 -14.99
CA MET A 62 3.86 -11.51 -15.66
C MET A 62 3.03 -10.31 -16.11
N TYR A 63 2.28 -10.48 -17.20
CA TYR A 63 1.31 -9.49 -17.65
C TYR A 63 0.00 -10.19 -18.08
N LEU A 64 -1.09 -9.44 -18.03
CA LEU A 64 -2.39 -9.94 -18.45
C LEU A 64 -2.63 -9.60 -19.92
N LYS A 65 -2.98 -10.60 -20.72
CA LYS A 65 -3.48 -10.32 -22.07
C LYS A 65 -4.81 -9.55 -21.99
N ARG A 66 -5.00 -8.57 -22.87
CA ARG A 66 -6.18 -7.68 -22.92
C ARG A 66 -7.53 -8.41 -22.82
N ASN A 67 -7.62 -9.64 -23.33
CA ASN A 67 -8.86 -10.42 -23.37
C ASN A 67 -8.90 -11.54 -22.30
N SER A 68 -8.09 -11.47 -21.25
CA SER A 68 -7.98 -12.55 -20.28
C SER A 68 -9.23 -12.79 -19.44
N ARG A 69 -10.09 -11.77 -19.26
CA ARG A 69 -11.30 -11.81 -18.41
C ARG A 69 -11.02 -12.37 -17.00
N LEU A 70 -9.78 -12.24 -16.51
CA LEU A 70 -9.32 -12.85 -15.27
C LEU A 70 -10.16 -12.42 -14.06
N ILE A 71 -10.47 -11.14 -13.95
CA ILE A 71 -11.29 -10.62 -12.85
C ILE A 71 -12.65 -11.33 -12.83
N ARG A 72 -13.31 -11.47 -14.00
CA ARG A 72 -14.59 -12.19 -14.08
C ARG A 72 -14.44 -13.67 -13.70
N LYS A 73 -13.37 -14.31 -14.18
CA LYS A 73 -13.13 -15.74 -13.91
C LYS A 73 -12.82 -16.00 -12.44
N SER A 74 -12.10 -15.10 -11.76
CA SER A 74 -11.85 -15.20 -10.33
C SER A 74 -13.15 -15.18 -9.49
N PHE A 75 -14.17 -14.48 -9.96
CA PHE A 75 -15.50 -14.47 -9.30
C PHE A 75 -16.37 -15.67 -9.70
N THR A 76 -16.17 -16.27 -10.87
CA THR A 76 -16.98 -17.40 -11.35
C THR A 76 -16.37 -18.77 -11.02
N GLY A 77 -15.18 -18.81 -10.42
CA GLY A 77 -14.48 -20.06 -10.09
C GLY A 77 -13.93 -20.81 -11.30
N GLU A 78 -13.95 -20.21 -12.49
CA GLU A 78 -13.41 -20.83 -13.70
C GLU A 78 -11.86 -20.85 -13.64
N THR A 79 -11.25 -21.96 -14.00
CA THR A 79 -9.79 -22.09 -14.11
C THR A 79 -9.24 -21.14 -15.18
N VAL A 80 -8.19 -20.44 -14.83
CA VAL A 80 -7.47 -19.57 -15.76
C VAL A 80 -6.44 -20.40 -16.49
N SER A 81 -6.55 -20.54 -17.81
CA SER A 81 -5.54 -21.24 -18.60
C SER A 81 -4.21 -20.44 -18.58
N GLU A 82 -3.10 -21.16 -18.51
CA GLU A 82 -1.73 -20.59 -18.46
C GLU A 82 -1.40 -19.65 -19.63
N ASP A 83 -1.95 -19.89 -20.81
CA ASP A 83 -1.80 -19.01 -21.99
C ASP A 83 -2.26 -17.56 -21.78
N LYS A 84 -2.98 -17.26 -20.70
CA LYS A 84 -3.54 -15.93 -20.44
C LYS A 84 -2.66 -15.05 -19.56
N THR A 85 -1.67 -15.65 -18.92
CA THR A 85 -0.68 -14.97 -18.07
C THR A 85 0.74 -15.22 -18.59
N PRO A 86 1.08 -14.72 -19.80
CA PRO A 86 2.42 -14.91 -20.31
C PRO A 86 3.43 -14.17 -19.44
N ASP A 87 4.63 -14.73 -19.36
CA ASP A 87 5.76 -14.10 -18.70
C ASP A 87 6.57 -13.25 -19.68
N ARG A 88 7.22 -12.23 -19.14
CA ARG A 88 8.12 -11.38 -19.89
C ARG A 88 9.56 -11.86 -19.69
N TYR A 89 10.13 -12.47 -20.72
CA TYR A 89 11.56 -12.74 -20.74
C TYR A 89 12.34 -11.41 -20.88
N THR A 90 13.14 -11.10 -19.87
CA THR A 90 14.15 -10.05 -19.93
C THR A 90 15.34 -10.50 -19.07
N LYS A 91 16.55 -10.06 -19.43
CA LYS A 91 17.76 -10.36 -18.65
C LYS A 91 17.80 -9.69 -17.28
N THR A 92 16.88 -8.75 -17.03
CA THR A 92 16.79 -8.06 -15.75
C THR A 92 16.13 -8.92 -14.69
N ASP A 93 16.58 -8.78 -13.45
CA ASP A 93 15.96 -9.41 -12.30
C ASP A 93 14.47 -9.07 -12.18
N LYS A 94 13.73 -10.01 -11.65
CA LYS A 94 12.29 -9.88 -11.45
C LYS A 94 12.01 -9.29 -10.08
N TRP A 95 10.90 -8.57 -10.02
CA TRP A 95 10.37 -8.09 -8.77
C TRP A 95 8.84 -8.23 -8.77
N ALA A 96 8.30 -8.39 -7.59
CA ALA A 96 6.87 -8.38 -7.34
C ALA A 96 6.58 -7.65 -6.04
N TYR A 97 5.51 -6.89 -6.03
CA TYR A 97 4.98 -6.23 -4.86
C TYR A 97 3.48 -6.49 -4.79
N SER A 98 3.00 -6.89 -3.62
CA SER A 98 1.58 -7.03 -3.34
C SER A 98 1.24 -6.30 -2.06
N SER A 99 0.16 -5.56 -2.06
CA SER A 99 -0.39 -4.96 -0.86
C SER A 99 -1.88 -5.26 -0.74
N MET A 100 -2.30 -5.53 0.48
CA MET A 100 -3.70 -5.63 0.87
C MET A 100 -3.97 -4.62 1.97
N PHE A 101 -5.06 -3.92 1.82
CA PHE A 101 -5.51 -2.90 2.75
C PHE A 101 -6.98 -3.13 3.08
N LEU A 102 -7.25 -3.33 4.34
CA LEU A 102 -8.61 -3.46 4.88
C LEU A 102 -8.85 -2.32 5.86
N LYS A 103 -9.73 -1.40 5.50
CA LYS A 103 -10.17 -0.32 6.38
C LYS A 103 -11.54 -0.69 6.95
N TYR A 104 -11.67 -0.54 8.26
CA TYR A 104 -12.92 -0.86 8.98
C TYR A 104 -13.12 0.17 10.08
N PRO A 105 -14.16 0.09 10.93
CA PRO A 105 -14.90 1.25 11.39
C PRO A 105 -14.12 2.54 11.45
N ALA A 106 -14.56 3.50 10.68
CA ALA A 106 -13.96 4.82 10.65
C ALA A 106 -15.04 5.89 10.71
N PHE A 107 -14.72 7.01 11.32
CA PHE A 107 -15.67 8.09 11.58
C PHE A 107 -15.03 9.43 11.28
N ILE A 108 -15.77 10.32 10.61
CA ILE A 108 -15.44 11.75 10.46
C ILE A 108 -16.55 12.58 11.09
N TRP A 109 -16.14 13.61 11.78
CA TRP A 109 -17.01 14.69 12.26
C TRP A 109 -16.45 16.03 11.80
N ASN A 110 -17.30 16.81 11.13
CA ASN A 110 -16.96 18.12 10.58
C ASN A 110 -17.79 19.21 11.23
N SER A 111 -17.11 20.27 11.62
CA SER A 111 -17.68 21.55 11.99
C SER A 111 -17.21 22.62 10.98
N LYS A 112 -17.79 23.83 11.07
CA LYS A 112 -17.38 24.94 10.21
C LYS A 112 -15.91 25.33 10.32
N LYS A 113 -15.27 25.08 11.47
CA LYS A 113 -13.89 25.47 11.75
C LYS A 113 -12.96 24.29 11.98
N PHE A 114 -13.49 23.15 12.45
CA PHE A 114 -12.69 22.00 12.88
C PHE A 114 -13.25 20.71 12.27
N SER A 115 -12.36 19.78 12.04
CA SER A 115 -12.70 18.43 11.60
C SER A 115 -11.90 17.41 12.41
N LEU A 116 -12.56 16.34 12.80
CA LEU A 116 -11.95 15.22 13.51
C LEU A 116 -12.27 13.95 12.77
N ALA A 117 -11.31 13.03 12.70
CA ALA A 117 -11.53 11.71 12.16
C ALA A 117 -10.80 10.66 12.98
N PHE A 118 -11.40 9.49 13.04
CA PHE A 118 -10.79 8.29 13.58
C PHE A 118 -10.93 7.17 12.54
N ASN A 119 -9.86 6.43 12.30
CA ASN A 119 -9.91 5.28 11.42
C ASN A 119 -9.04 4.13 11.93
N THR A 120 -9.44 2.93 11.53
CA THR A 120 -8.69 1.71 11.77
C THR A 120 -8.47 0.98 10.48
N SER A 121 -7.30 0.38 10.32
CA SER A 121 -7.00 -0.41 9.13
C SER A 121 -5.98 -1.51 9.40
N THR A 122 -6.12 -2.61 8.68
CA THR A 122 -5.13 -3.68 8.62
C THR A 122 -4.43 -3.64 7.28
N ARG A 123 -3.13 -3.78 7.28
CA ARG A 123 -2.30 -3.79 6.08
C ARG A 123 -1.44 -5.02 6.03
N VAL A 124 -1.32 -5.59 4.83
CA VAL A 124 -0.39 -6.67 4.52
C VAL A 124 0.45 -6.25 3.34
N GLY A 125 1.76 -6.31 3.45
CA GLY A 125 2.68 -6.04 2.37
C GLY A 125 3.56 -7.24 2.10
N LEU A 126 3.70 -7.60 0.83
CA LEU A 126 4.62 -8.60 0.32
C LEU A 126 5.51 -7.93 -0.72
N SER A 127 6.81 -8.10 -0.61
CA SER A 127 7.78 -7.60 -1.58
C SER A 127 8.79 -8.69 -1.90
N ALA A 128 8.99 -8.96 -3.18
CA ALA A 128 10.05 -9.80 -3.69
C ALA A 128 10.91 -8.99 -4.67
N ASN A 129 12.20 -8.94 -4.45
CA ASN A 129 13.13 -8.15 -5.26
C ASN A 129 14.32 -8.97 -5.71
N LYS A 130 14.90 -8.59 -6.85
CA LYS A 130 16.08 -9.22 -7.44
C LYS A 130 15.94 -10.74 -7.60
N VAL A 131 14.76 -11.21 -7.99
CA VAL A 131 14.52 -12.62 -8.27
C VAL A 131 15.06 -12.95 -9.65
N PRO A 132 16.01 -13.91 -9.79
CA PRO A 132 16.51 -14.32 -11.11
C PRO A 132 15.37 -14.83 -11.99
N TYR A 133 15.43 -14.52 -13.30
CA TYR A 133 14.38 -14.94 -14.23
C TYR A 133 14.08 -16.46 -14.14
N HIS A 134 15.12 -17.28 -14.11
CA HIS A 134 14.95 -18.74 -14.09
C HIS A 134 14.28 -19.23 -12.81
N LEU A 135 14.58 -18.61 -11.67
CA LEU A 135 13.90 -18.90 -10.40
C LEU A 135 12.43 -18.50 -10.46
N ALA A 136 12.13 -17.32 -11.00
CA ALA A 136 10.75 -16.87 -11.21
C ALA A 136 9.99 -17.82 -12.17
N LYS A 137 10.68 -18.36 -13.17
CA LYS A 137 10.09 -19.32 -14.11
C LYS A 137 9.77 -20.65 -13.43
N PHE A 138 10.65 -21.19 -12.60
CA PHE A 138 10.36 -22.38 -11.79
C PHE A 138 9.20 -22.18 -10.82
N ILE A 139 9.09 -20.99 -10.22
CA ILE A 139 7.96 -20.67 -9.32
C ILE A 139 6.63 -20.67 -10.09
N LYS A 140 6.64 -20.24 -11.35
CA LYS A 140 5.42 -20.14 -12.18
C LYS A 140 5.03 -21.47 -12.82
N GLU A 141 5.98 -22.15 -13.46
CA GLU A 141 5.70 -23.34 -14.29
C GLU A 141 5.89 -24.66 -13.52
N GLY A 142 6.54 -24.61 -12.34
CA GLY A 142 6.92 -25.80 -11.59
C GLY A 142 8.38 -26.20 -11.83
N PHE A 143 8.87 -27.11 -10.99
CA PHE A 143 10.25 -27.61 -11.09
C PHE A 143 10.42 -28.66 -12.19
N ASP A 144 9.34 -29.12 -12.78
CA ASP A 144 9.24 -30.03 -13.92
C ASP A 144 9.30 -29.33 -15.28
N TYR A 145 9.59 -28.04 -15.33
CA TYR A 145 9.71 -27.28 -16.57
C TYR A 145 10.93 -27.74 -17.39
N ASP A 146 10.72 -28.64 -18.35
CA ASP A 146 11.74 -29.29 -19.17
C ASP A 146 12.85 -28.37 -19.70
N PRO A 147 12.56 -27.17 -20.25
CA PRO A 147 13.61 -26.33 -20.84
C PRO A 147 14.64 -25.82 -19.83
N GLN A 148 14.37 -25.92 -18.52
CA GLN A 148 15.26 -25.48 -17.46
C GLN A 148 15.80 -26.62 -16.59
N GLN A 149 15.42 -27.86 -16.86
CA GLN A 149 15.93 -29.02 -16.14
C GLN A 149 17.39 -29.29 -16.47
N GLN A 150 18.11 -29.90 -15.55
CA GLN A 150 19.50 -30.34 -15.66
C GLN A 150 20.51 -29.20 -15.95
N LEU A 151 20.07 -27.95 -15.86
CA LEU A 151 20.92 -26.79 -16.01
C LEU A 151 21.23 -26.17 -14.64
N PHE A 152 22.47 -25.71 -14.49
CA PHE A 152 22.88 -25.01 -13.28
C PHE A 152 22.58 -23.51 -13.41
N TYR A 153 21.99 -22.97 -12.39
CA TYR A 153 21.69 -21.56 -12.27
C TYR A 153 22.36 -21.00 -11.04
N SER A 154 22.89 -19.80 -11.15
CA SER A 154 23.36 -19.01 -10.04
C SER A 154 22.47 -17.78 -9.89
N GLY A 155 22.26 -17.35 -8.67
CA GLY A 155 21.52 -16.12 -8.37
C GLY A 155 21.81 -15.65 -6.97
N GLY A 156 21.80 -14.34 -6.77
CA GLY A 156 22.04 -13.74 -5.46
C GLY A 156 21.39 -12.36 -5.34
N GLY A 157 21.36 -11.86 -4.12
CA GLY A 157 20.73 -10.59 -3.79
C GLY A 157 19.20 -10.62 -3.78
N THR A 158 18.58 -11.83 -3.89
CA THR A 158 17.12 -11.98 -3.81
C THR A 158 16.64 -11.66 -2.41
N SER A 159 15.65 -10.78 -2.31
CA SER A 159 15.03 -10.40 -1.04
C SER A 159 13.52 -10.63 -1.10
N LEU A 160 12.99 -11.31 -0.10
CA LEU A 160 11.57 -11.51 0.15
C LEU A 160 11.20 -10.93 1.51
N VAL A 161 10.19 -10.07 1.55
CA VAL A 161 9.70 -9.45 2.79
C VAL A 161 8.18 -9.55 2.83
N LEU A 162 7.67 -10.05 3.94
CA LEU A 162 6.26 -10.03 4.29
C LEU A 162 6.11 -9.25 5.60
N ILE A 163 5.15 -8.34 5.66
CA ILE A 163 4.82 -7.59 6.86
C ILE A 163 3.31 -7.43 7.00
N ASN A 164 2.83 -7.57 8.22
CA ASN A 164 1.42 -7.38 8.55
C ASN A 164 1.28 -6.52 9.81
N TRP A 165 0.48 -5.46 9.72
CA TRP A 165 0.25 -4.57 10.85
C TRP A 165 -1.16 -3.99 10.87
N GLN A 166 -1.59 -3.59 12.05
CA GLN A 166 -2.81 -2.84 12.33
C GLN A 166 -2.45 -1.39 12.59
N GLU A 167 -3.22 -0.49 12.00
CA GLU A 167 -3.10 0.96 12.18
C GLU A 167 -4.34 1.52 12.86
N PHE A 168 -4.14 2.34 13.88
CA PHE A 168 -5.15 3.22 14.48
C PHE A 168 -4.72 4.65 14.24
N ALA A 169 -5.55 5.43 13.56
CA ALA A 169 -5.20 6.79 13.19
C ALA A 169 -6.25 7.77 13.68
N PHE A 170 -5.78 8.87 14.28
CA PHE A 170 -6.60 9.99 14.70
C PHE A 170 -6.16 11.23 13.93
N THR A 171 -7.10 11.87 13.25
CA THR A 171 -6.85 13.06 12.43
C THR A 171 -7.60 14.24 13.00
N GLY A 172 -6.89 15.34 13.20
CA GLY A 172 -7.46 16.65 13.57
C GLY A 172 -7.10 17.68 12.53
N GLY A 173 -8.08 18.47 12.10
CA GLY A 173 -7.87 19.51 11.11
C GLY A 173 -8.65 20.78 11.41
N MET A 174 -8.19 21.91 10.85
CA MET A 174 -8.83 23.20 11.01
C MET A 174 -8.75 24.05 9.75
N VAL A 175 -9.71 24.97 9.66
CA VAL A 175 -9.70 26.03 8.67
C VAL A 175 -8.78 27.13 9.16
N LEU A 176 -7.75 27.46 8.39
CA LEU A 176 -6.82 28.55 8.68
C LEU A 176 -7.29 29.89 8.12
N ARG A 177 -7.86 29.84 6.90
CA ARG A 177 -8.36 31.02 6.20
C ARG A 177 -9.64 30.67 5.46
N ASN A 178 -10.64 31.52 5.55
CA ASN A 178 -11.90 31.39 4.79
C ASN A 178 -12.36 32.79 4.40
N GLU A 179 -11.82 33.29 3.30
CA GLU A 179 -12.14 34.59 2.72
C GLU A 179 -12.78 34.36 1.32
N SER A 180 -13.32 35.44 0.73
CA SER A 180 -14.07 35.33 -0.53
C SER A 180 -13.34 34.57 -1.65
N ASP A 181 -12.03 34.79 -1.77
CA ASP A 181 -11.22 34.21 -2.85
C ASP A 181 -10.46 32.95 -2.44
N TRP A 182 -10.14 32.81 -1.14
CA TRP A 182 -9.26 31.76 -0.66
C TRP A 182 -9.81 31.01 0.55
N TYR A 183 -9.78 29.70 0.44
CA TYR A 183 -9.98 28.80 1.56
C TYR A 183 -8.70 27.98 1.78
N VAL A 184 -8.17 28.05 2.99
CA VAL A 184 -6.97 27.34 3.38
C VAL A 184 -7.26 26.50 4.61
N SER A 185 -6.92 25.23 4.55
CA SER A 185 -7.05 24.29 5.66
C SER A 185 -5.76 23.53 5.93
N ALA A 186 -5.58 23.09 7.15
CA ALA A 186 -4.48 22.22 7.56
C ALA A 186 -4.99 21.12 8.49
N ALA A 187 -4.31 19.99 8.48
CA ALA A 187 -4.60 18.88 9.37
C ALA A 187 -3.36 18.05 9.65
N ALA A 188 -3.42 17.32 10.77
CA ALA A 188 -2.42 16.33 11.14
C ALA A 188 -3.09 15.01 11.53
N THR A 189 -2.44 13.91 11.23
CA THR A 189 -2.87 12.55 11.63
C THR A 189 -1.80 11.92 12.50
N LEU A 190 -2.17 11.52 13.69
CA LEU A 190 -1.35 10.68 14.57
C LEU A 190 -1.75 9.23 14.35
N LYS A 191 -0.77 8.38 14.04
CA LYS A 191 -0.96 6.94 13.81
C LYS A 191 -0.30 6.15 14.93
N TYR A 192 -0.97 5.09 15.36
CA TYR A 192 -0.40 4.09 16.23
C TYR A 192 -0.51 2.72 15.55
N ASN A 193 0.64 2.09 15.34
CA ASN A 193 0.78 0.87 14.58
C ASN A 193 1.11 -0.32 15.49
N TYR A 194 0.41 -1.44 15.26
CA TYR A 194 0.71 -2.74 15.87
C TYR A 194 1.20 -3.69 14.79
N GLY A 195 2.46 -4.13 14.89
CA GLY A 195 2.97 -5.22 14.06
C GLY A 195 2.53 -6.56 14.62
N PHE A 196 1.97 -7.43 13.76
CA PHE A 196 1.59 -8.78 14.12
C PHE A 196 2.65 -9.78 13.68
N ASN A 197 2.88 -9.84 12.37
CA ASN A 197 3.80 -10.79 11.77
C ASN A 197 4.74 -10.06 10.81
N SER A 198 5.98 -10.50 10.81
CA SER A 198 6.93 -10.14 9.76
C SER A 198 7.81 -11.34 9.43
N PHE A 199 8.20 -11.43 8.19
CA PHE A 199 9.10 -12.45 7.70
C PHE A 199 10.00 -11.82 6.64
N PHE A 200 11.28 -12.13 6.68
CA PHE A 200 12.18 -11.76 5.60
C PHE A 200 13.16 -12.90 5.31
N VAL A 201 13.54 -12.98 4.06
CA VAL A 201 14.63 -13.81 3.55
C VAL A 201 15.46 -12.96 2.61
N ASN A 202 16.76 -12.94 2.84
CA ASN A 202 17.74 -12.35 1.92
C ASN A 202 18.69 -13.46 1.50
N ILE A 203 18.68 -13.80 0.21
CA ILE A 203 19.57 -14.80 -0.40
C ILE A 203 20.74 -14.02 -1.00
N ASN A 204 21.92 -14.12 -0.38
CA ASN A 204 23.12 -13.43 -0.84
C ASN A 204 23.73 -14.13 -2.06
N ASP A 205 23.75 -15.48 -2.02
CA ASP A 205 24.20 -16.32 -3.10
C ASP A 205 23.48 -17.67 -3.09
N MET A 206 23.19 -18.20 -4.27
CA MET A 206 22.55 -19.49 -4.43
C MET A 206 22.96 -20.13 -5.76
N VAL A 207 23.38 -21.39 -5.71
CA VAL A 207 23.59 -22.23 -6.88
C VAL A 207 22.63 -23.39 -6.84
N TYR A 208 21.83 -23.55 -7.87
CA TYR A 208 20.76 -24.54 -7.90
C TYR A 208 20.55 -25.13 -9.28
N ASN A 209 20.00 -26.34 -9.34
CA ASN A 209 19.52 -26.99 -10.55
C ASN A 209 18.24 -27.80 -10.26
N SER A 210 17.45 -28.04 -11.28
CA SER A 210 16.30 -28.95 -11.22
C SER A 210 16.68 -30.26 -11.91
N THR A 211 16.32 -31.38 -11.30
CA THR A 211 16.50 -32.72 -11.87
C THR A 211 15.28 -33.13 -12.68
N ALA A 212 15.43 -34.21 -13.49
CA ALA A 212 14.30 -34.77 -14.23
C ALA A 212 13.14 -35.27 -13.33
N ASP A 213 13.41 -35.54 -12.05
CA ASP A 213 12.40 -35.96 -11.07
C ASP A 213 11.70 -34.77 -10.36
N SER A 214 11.72 -33.59 -10.94
CA SER A 214 11.10 -32.37 -10.39
C SER A 214 11.63 -31.94 -9.01
N LEU A 215 12.86 -32.34 -8.69
CA LEU A 215 13.55 -31.96 -7.46
C LEU A 215 14.45 -30.75 -7.72
N LEU A 216 14.32 -29.73 -6.88
CA LEU A 216 15.25 -28.60 -6.83
C LEU A 216 16.43 -28.97 -5.91
N ILE A 217 17.61 -29.10 -6.49
CA ILE A 217 18.84 -29.34 -5.75
C ILE A 217 19.57 -28.01 -5.58
N VAL A 218 19.78 -27.59 -4.35
CA VAL A 218 20.57 -26.42 -4.00
C VAL A 218 21.97 -26.89 -3.57
N GLN A 219 22.99 -26.48 -4.31
CA GLN A 219 24.38 -26.88 -4.06
C GLN A 219 25.08 -25.92 -3.11
N ASN A 220 24.81 -24.62 -3.25
CA ASN A 220 25.31 -23.58 -2.38
C ASN A 220 24.18 -22.62 -2.02
N LEU A 221 24.08 -22.25 -0.76
CA LEU A 221 23.07 -21.31 -0.27
C LEU A 221 23.66 -20.49 0.85
N ASP A 222 23.86 -19.20 0.58
CA ASP A 222 24.13 -18.19 1.59
C ASP A 222 22.88 -17.32 1.74
N MET A 223 22.20 -17.43 2.89
CA MET A 223 20.99 -16.68 3.17
C MET A 223 20.89 -16.23 4.61
N ASN A 224 20.25 -15.08 4.78
CA ASN A 224 19.80 -14.57 6.07
C ASN A 224 18.28 -14.55 6.10
N TYR A 225 17.69 -15.05 7.16
CA TYR A 225 16.25 -14.99 7.33
C TYR A 225 15.90 -14.58 8.75
N GLY A 226 14.71 -14.05 8.92
CA GLY A 226 14.17 -13.74 10.22
C GLY A 226 12.65 -13.70 10.17
N HIS A 227 12.05 -13.99 11.30
CA HIS A 227 10.61 -13.90 11.44
C HIS A 227 10.24 -13.36 12.83
N ALA A 228 9.16 -12.60 12.87
CA ALA A 228 8.46 -12.28 14.10
C ALA A 228 7.02 -12.80 13.89
N SER A 229 6.76 -13.96 14.46
CA SER A 229 5.45 -14.63 14.34
C SER A 229 4.81 -14.80 15.72
N ALA A 230 3.50 -14.84 15.75
CA ALA A 230 2.73 -15.15 16.94
C ALA A 230 2.84 -16.64 17.36
N ASN A 231 3.32 -17.51 16.48
CA ASN A 231 3.40 -18.95 16.69
C ASN A 231 4.67 -19.37 17.43
N ASP A 232 4.76 -19.09 18.71
CA ASP A 232 5.74 -19.74 19.59
C ASP A 232 5.18 -21.10 20.06
N GLY A 233 4.76 -21.96 19.12
CA GLY A 233 4.21 -23.30 19.44
C GLY A 233 2.74 -23.35 19.87
N GLU A 234 2.06 -22.22 20.02
CA GLU A 234 0.62 -22.19 20.35
C GLU A 234 -0.23 -22.06 19.09
N THR A 235 -1.02 -23.07 18.79
CA THR A 235 -1.96 -23.13 17.66
C THR A 235 -3.33 -22.49 17.92
N SER A 236 -3.44 -21.60 18.91
CA SER A 236 -4.73 -20.96 19.18
C SER A 236 -5.01 -19.82 18.21
N PRO A 237 -6.28 -19.63 17.76
CA PRO A 237 -6.64 -18.51 16.88
C PRO A 237 -6.28 -17.13 17.41
N GLY A 238 -6.17 -16.97 18.73
CA GLY A 238 -5.75 -15.73 19.38
C GLY A 238 -4.25 -15.43 19.26
N SER A 239 -3.43 -16.42 18.95
CA SER A 239 -1.96 -16.25 18.80
C SER A 239 -1.61 -15.44 17.56
N ILE A 240 -2.43 -15.50 16.49
CA ILE A 240 -2.21 -14.80 15.22
C ILE A 240 -2.27 -13.27 15.38
N LEU A 241 -3.04 -12.79 16.37
CA LEU A 241 -3.23 -11.37 16.66
C LEU A 241 -2.34 -10.86 17.82
N LYS A 242 -1.42 -11.67 18.30
CA LYS A 242 -0.51 -11.28 19.39
C LYS A 242 0.43 -10.17 18.89
N LYS A 243 0.46 -9.05 19.60
CA LYS A 243 1.28 -7.89 19.27
C LYS A 243 2.78 -8.22 19.39
N ARG A 244 3.53 -8.01 18.29
CA ARG A 244 4.98 -8.23 18.24
C ARG A 244 5.76 -6.94 18.01
N GLY A 245 5.12 -5.92 17.46
CA GLY A 245 5.74 -4.62 17.21
C GLY A 245 4.83 -3.47 17.56
N LYS A 246 5.39 -2.31 17.76
CA LYS A 246 4.67 -1.04 17.92
C LYS A 246 5.43 0.08 17.24
N GLY A 247 4.69 1.04 16.71
CA GLY A 247 5.27 2.23 16.11
C GLY A 247 4.29 3.39 16.13
N TRP A 248 4.84 4.58 16.07
CA TRP A 248 4.09 5.81 15.90
C TRP A 248 4.41 6.42 14.54
N GLY A 249 3.43 6.98 13.87
CA GLY A 249 3.58 7.71 12.63
C GLY A 249 2.82 9.02 12.70
N LEU A 250 3.25 9.97 11.88
CA LEU A 250 2.66 11.30 11.82
C LEU A 250 2.54 11.73 10.36
N ASN A 251 1.34 12.23 10.00
CA ASN A 251 1.10 12.81 8.69
C ASN A 251 0.65 14.26 8.86
N TYR A 252 1.04 15.10 7.94
CA TYR A 252 0.59 16.49 7.87
C TYR A 252 0.04 16.78 6.48
N GLY A 253 -0.93 17.67 6.41
CA GLY A 253 -1.46 18.12 5.14
C GLY A 253 -2.03 19.51 5.19
N MET A 254 -1.98 20.16 4.04
CA MET A 254 -2.62 21.46 3.79
C MET A 254 -3.37 21.39 2.46
N GLU A 255 -4.45 22.14 2.40
CA GLU A 255 -5.21 22.36 1.16
C GLU A 255 -5.44 23.85 0.94
N PHE A 256 -5.23 24.26 -0.29
CA PHE A 256 -5.46 25.61 -0.80
C PHE A 256 -6.54 25.50 -1.87
N VAL A 257 -7.65 26.16 -1.64
CA VAL A 257 -8.79 26.16 -2.56
C VAL A 257 -9.06 27.60 -2.98
N ARG A 258 -9.11 27.85 -4.29
CA ARG A 258 -9.57 29.12 -4.84
C ARG A 258 -11.05 29.01 -5.21
N ASN A 259 -11.84 29.89 -4.66
CA ASN A 259 -13.27 29.90 -4.91
C ASN A 259 -13.58 30.56 -6.27
N ARG A 260 -14.62 30.06 -6.90
CA ARG A 260 -15.20 30.62 -8.11
C ARG A 260 -16.34 31.56 -7.73
N ASN A 261 -16.40 32.75 -8.31
CA ASN A 261 -17.52 33.69 -8.15
C ASN A 261 -17.72 34.25 -6.73
N ASP A 262 -16.67 34.59 -6.00
CA ASP A 262 -16.72 35.25 -4.68
C ASP A 262 -17.62 34.59 -3.63
N ASN A 263 -18.03 33.36 -3.87
CA ASN A 263 -18.81 32.58 -2.90
C ASN A 263 -17.89 31.92 -1.88
N PHE A 264 -18.19 32.14 -0.62
CA PHE A 264 -17.49 31.43 0.48
C PHE A 264 -17.64 29.94 0.32
N TYR A 265 -16.53 29.23 0.31
CA TYR A 265 -16.52 27.77 0.43
C TYR A 265 -17.07 27.38 1.80
N ASN A 266 -18.26 26.79 1.82
CA ASN A 266 -18.89 26.31 3.04
C ASN A 266 -18.82 24.78 3.09
N PRO A 267 -17.88 24.22 3.85
CA PRO A 267 -17.68 22.76 3.91
C PRO A 267 -18.87 21.98 4.45
N CYS A 268 -19.74 22.63 5.19
CA CYS A 268 -20.95 22.01 5.75
C CYS A 268 -22.22 22.37 4.95
N SER A 269 -22.09 22.88 3.74
CA SER A 269 -23.21 23.17 2.86
C SER A 269 -23.84 21.89 2.35
N LYS A 270 -25.16 21.90 2.24
CA LYS A 270 -25.92 20.79 1.63
C LYS A 270 -25.81 20.78 0.09
N THR A 271 -25.21 21.80 -0.51
CA THR A 271 -25.02 21.88 -1.96
C THR A 271 -23.90 20.93 -2.37
N THR A 272 -24.19 20.07 -3.34
CA THR A 272 -23.25 19.09 -3.88
C THR A 272 -22.18 19.73 -4.77
N ASP A 273 -22.44 20.90 -5.30
CA ASP A 273 -21.48 21.61 -6.15
C ASP A 273 -20.47 22.38 -5.30
N LYS A 274 -19.20 22.05 -5.45
CA LYS A 274 -18.10 22.81 -4.88
C LYS A 274 -17.64 23.84 -5.92
N PRO A 275 -18.03 25.11 -5.79
CA PRO A 275 -17.64 26.13 -6.75
C PRO A 275 -16.20 26.57 -6.48
N TYR A 276 -15.23 25.84 -6.99
CA TYR A 276 -13.85 26.25 -6.93
C TYR A 276 -13.20 26.17 -8.31
N ASP A 277 -12.29 27.10 -8.57
CA ASP A 277 -11.54 27.13 -9.82
C ASP A 277 -10.44 26.07 -9.80
N TYR A 278 -9.71 25.95 -8.69
CA TYR A 278 -8.72 24.93 -8.48
C TYR A 278 -8.50 24.64 -7.00
N LYS A 279 -8.01 23.44 -6.74
CA LYS A 279 -7.66 22.94 -5.42
C LYS A 279 -6.27 22.34 -5.48
N ILE A 280 -5.39 22.80 -4.59
CA ILE A 280 -4.02 22.31 -4.47
C ILE A 280 -3.86 21.72 -3.06
N GLY A 281 -3.43 20.45 -2.99
CA GLY A 281 -3.10 19.78 -1.73
C GLY A 281 -1.59 19.51 -1.64
N VAL A 282 -1.03 19.74 -0.47
CA VAL A 282 0.35 19.38 -0.13
C VAL A 282 0.31 18.55 1.14
N SER A 283 1.02 17.42 1.16
CA SER A 283 1.07 16.55 2.32
C SER A 283 2.43 15.88 2.50
N ILE A 284 2.75 15.60 3.75
CA ILE A 284 3.88 14.77 4.17
C ILE A 284 3.28 13.56 4.87
N ILE A 285 3.56 12.37 4.35
CA ILE A 285 2.92 11.13 4.77
C ILE A 285 3.99 10.17 5.27
N ASP A 286 3.67 9.48 6.37
CA ASP A 286 4.51 8.45 7.00
C ASP A 286 5.91 8.95 7.42
N GLU A 287 5.97 10.19 7.93
CA GLU A 287 7.18 10.69 8.53
C GLU A 287 7.50 9.90 9.81
N ARG A 288 8.55 9.05 9.73
CA ARG A 288 9.09 8.22 10.81
C ARG A 288 8.14 7.16 11.40
N CYS A 289 7.74 6.17 10.62
CA CYS A 289 7.29 4.91 11.20
C CYS A 289 8.47 4.13 11.77
N HIS A 290 8.69 4.22 13.08
CA HIS A 290 9.66 3.36 13.76
C HIS A 290 8.95 2.08 14.19
N PHE A 291 9.18 0.98 13.45
CA PHE A 291 8.74 -0.35 13.85
C PHE A 291 9.83 -1.01 14.67
N SER A 292 9.59 -1.27 15.95
CA SER A 292 10.42 -2.16 16.73
C SER A 292 9.71 -3.51 16.90
N PHE A 293 10.29 -4.56 16.36
CA PHE A 293 9.85 -5.94 16.59
C PHE A 293 10.69 -6.53 17.73
N LYS A 294 10.03 -7.15 18.71
CA LYS A 294 10.75 -7.95 19.71
C LYS A 294 11.12 -9.28 19.08
N HIS A 295 12.40 -9.58 19.04
CA HIS A 295 12.90 -10.90 18.73
C HIS A 295 12.48 -11.84 19.87
N GLY A 296 11.78 -12.92 19.57
CA GLY A 296 11.60 -14.02 20.51
C GLY A 296 12.92 -14.77 20.59
N SER A 297 13.54 -14.74 21.74
CA SER A 297 14.67 -15.59 22.10
C SER A 297 14.18 -17.01 22.36
#